data_92984b8c7d6e1b73ed1e276ff3363ff2
#
_entry.id   92984b8c7d6e1b73ed1e276ff3363ff2
#
_cell.length_a   1.000
_cell.length_b   1.000
_cell.length_c   1.000
_cell.angle_alpha   90.00
_cell.angle_beta   90.00
_cell.angle_gamma   90.00
#
_symmetry.space_group_name_H-M   'P 1'
#
loop_
_entity.id
_entity.type
_entity.pdbx_description
1 polymer ?
#
loop_
_entity_poly.entity_id
_entity_poly.type
_entity_poly.pdbx_seq_one_letter_code
_entity_poly.pdbx_strand_id
1 'polypeptide(L)'
;RIVLVYGVRPQVEELMSLKAIESQYVNGIRVTTADALVCVKEAAGEARLDIEAAFSQGLPNTPMAHSQCRVVSGNFVIARPLGIIDGVDFKFTGVVRKVDSEAIHRELDGGRIVLISPLGFSPTGEAFNLTSEDLAASNAGALKADKLILLTNVDGVRRFDEVVTELTAEDAREFINDKLVDEEDIYNLTFALKALEHGVERVHIV
;
A
#
# COMPACT_ATOMS: atom_id res chain seq x y z
N ARG A 1 3.45 17.80 3.60
CA ARG A 1 4.02 16.55 4.13
C ARG A 1 3.42 15.39 3.36
N ILE A 2 4.25 14.51 2.79
CA ILE A 2 3.80 13.40 1.93
C ILE A 2 4.42 12.11 2.44
N VAL A 3 3.58 11.09 2.59
CA VAL A 3 3.97 9.69 2.71
C VAL A 3 3.52 9.00 1.44
N LEU A 4 4.43 8.35 0.75
CA LEU A 4 4.17 7.59 -0.47
C LEU A 4 4.28 6.09 -0.15
N VAL A 5 3.19 5.38 -0.35
CA VAL A 5 3.16 3.92 -0.26
C VAL A 5 3.09 3.35 -1.67
N TYR A 6 3.95 2.40 -1.99
CA TYR A 6 3.96 1.77 -3.30
C TYR A 6 3.72 0.27 -3.23
N GLY A 7 3.06 -0.26 -4.25
CA GLY A 7 2.89 -1.69 -4.47
C GLY A 7 3.84 -2.20 -5.55
N VAL A 8 4.09 -3.51 -5.57
CA VAL A 8 4.97 -4.16 -6.56
C VAL A 8 4.35 -5.48 -7.09
N ARG A 9 3.02 -5.59 -7.03
CA ARG A 9 2.35 -6.84 -7.43
C ARG A 9 2.66 -7.27 -8.87
N PRO A 10 2.61 -6.38 -9.88
CA PRO A 10 2.94 -6.76 -11.26
C PRO A 10 4.40 -7.21 -11.42
N GLN A 11 5.34 -6.49 -10.82
CA GLN A 11 6.77 -6.81 -10.88
C GLN A 11 7.08 -8.16 -10.20
N VAL A 12 6.41 -8.46 -9.08
CA VAL A 12 6.54 -9.75 -8.40
C VAL A 12 6.01 -10.88 -9.28
N GLU A 13 4.87 -10.72 -9.95
CA GLU A 13 4.32 -11.72 -10.88
C GLU A 13 5.30 -12.00 -12.03
N GLU A 14 5.87 -10.96 -12.60
CA GLU A 14 6.86 -11.09 -13.67
C GLU A 14 8.10 -11.86 -13.19
N LEU A 15 8.68 -11.48 -12.03
CA LEU A 15 9.84 -12.17 -11.46
C LEU A 15 9.56 -13.63 -11.13
N MET A 16 8.38 -13.92 -10.56
CA MET A 16 7.97 -15.29 -10.25
C MET A 16 7.81 -16.12 -11.52
N SER A 17 7.19 -15.54 -12.55
CA SER A 17 7.05 -16.18 -13.86
C SER A 17 8.41 -16.51 -14.49
N LEU A 18 9.35 -15.55 -14.50
CA LEU A 18 10.72 -15.74 -15.01
C LEU A 18 11.49 -16.83 -14.26
N LYS A 19 11.22 -16.98 -12.95
CA LYS A 19 11.87 -17.99 -12.10
C LYS A 19 11.09 -19.31 -12.03
N ALA A 20 10.01 -19.46 -12.79
CA ALA A 20 9.10 -20.61 -12.77
C ALA A 20 8.56 -20.95 -11.36
N ILE A 21 8.30 -19.89 -10.57
CA ILE A 21 7.68 -19.99 -9.24
C ILE A 21 6.16 -19.82 -9.41
N GLU A 22 5.39 -20.76 -8.90
CA GLU A 22 3.93 -20.70 -8.95
C GLU A 22 3.39 -19.61 -8.01
N SER A 23 2.48 -18.79 -8.53
CA SER A 23 1.79 -17.75 -7.77
C SER A 23 0.44 -18.28 -7.28
N GLN A 24 0.21 -18.20 -5.97
CA GLN A 24 -1.04 -18.63 -5.33
C GLN A 24 -1.71 -17.45 -4.64
N TYR A 25 -3.01 -17.29 -4.89
CA TYR A 25 -3.87 -16.31 -4.23
C TYR A 25 -5.06 -16.99 -3.57
N VAL A 26 -5.44 -16.47 -2.40
CA VAL A 26 -6.67 -16.87 -1.70
C VAL A 26 -7.36 -15.58 -1.26
N ASN A 27 -8.61 -15.39 -1.65
CA ASN A 27 -9.39 -14.17 -1.39
C ASN A 27 -8.65 -12.87 -1.78
N GLY A 28 -7.98 -12.87 -2.94
CA GLY A 28 -7.23 -11.73 -3.45
C GLY A 28 -5.87 -11.49 -2.77
N ILE A 29 -5.54 -12.24 -1.72
CA ILE A 29 -4.28 -12.12 -0.96
C ILE A 29 -3.31 -13.20 -1.43
N ARG A 30 -2.06 -12.81 -1.74
CA ARG A 30 -1.00 -13.75 -2.12
C ARG A 30 -0.60 -14.62 -0.93
N VAL A 31 -0.47 -15.92 -1.16
CA VAL A 31 0.27 -16.82 -0.26
C VAL A 31 1.75 -16.66 -0.58
N THR A 32 2.49 -15.99 0.30
CA THR A 32 3.89 -15.65 0.06
C THR A 32 4.80 -16.78 0.57
N THR A 33 5.29 -17.63 -0.34
CA THR A 33 6.30 -18.63 -0.02
C THR A 33 7.67 -17.99 0.22
N ALA A 34 8.66 -18.76 0.68
CA ALA A 34 10.02 -18.25 0.87
C ALA A 34 10.60 -17.73 -0.47
N ASP A 35 10.39 -18.45 -1.58
CA ASP A 35 10.86 -18.07 -2.91
C ASP A 35 10.09 -16.84 -3.43
N ALA A 36 8.79 -16.77 -3.22
CA ALA A 36 8.00 -15.59 -3.54
C ALA A 36 8.46 -14.36 -2.74
N LEU A 37 8.83 -14.52 -1.47
CA LEU A 37 9.36 -13.43 -0.66
C LEU A 37 10.68 -12.86 -1.21
N VAL A 38 11.52 -13.71 -1.79
CA VAL A 38 12.74 -13.23 -2.50
C VAL A 38 12.35 -12.33 -3.66
N CYS A 39 11.38 -12.73 -4.50
CA CYS A 39 10.88 -11.91 -5.59
C CYS A 39 10.27 -10.58 -5.09
N VAL A 40 9.53 -10.61 -3.97
CA VAL A 40 8.99 -9.39 -3.36
C VAL A 40 10.11 -8.43 -2.95
N LYS A 41 11.17 -8.94 -2.32
CA LYS A 41 12.34 -8.11 -1.90
C LYS A 41 13.06 -7.51 -3.10
N GLU A 42 13.27 -8.28 -4.16
CA GLU A 42 13.90 -7.83 -5.42
C GLU A 42 13.06 -6.72 -6.06
N ALA A 43 11.77 -6.97 -6.30
CA ALA A 43 10.85 -6.01 -6.89
C ALA A 43 10.71 -4.72 -6.04
N ALA A 44 10.60 -4.87 -4.73
CA ALA A 44 10.50 -3.72 -3.83
C ALA A 44 11.78 -2.88 -3.82
N GLY A 45 12.96 -3.52 -3.92
CA GLY A 45 14.25 -2.85 -4.00
C GLY A 45 14.40 -2.06 -5.30
N GLU A 46 14.06 -2.65 -6.43
CA GLU A 46 14.09 -2.03 -7.75
C GLU A 46 13.13 -0.84 -7.83
N ALA A 47 11.85 -1.05 -7.49
CA ALA A 47 10.85 0.02 -7.51
C ALA A 47 11.23 1.21 -6.59
N ARG A 48 11.85 0.94 -5.43
CA ARG A 48 12.37 1.99 -4.57
C ARG A 48 13.40 2.85 -5.29
N LEU A 49 14.39 2.22 -5.94
CA LEU A 49 15.44 2.93 -6.64
C LEU A 49 14.89 3.75 -7.80
N ASP A 50 13.91 3.24 -8.54
CA ASP A 50 13.24 3.97 -9.62
C ASP A 50 12.47 5.19 -9.09
N ILE A 51 11.77 5.05 -7.96
CA ILE A 51 11.09 6.18 -7.31
C ILE A 51 12.11 7.22 -6.83
N GLU A 52 13.21 6.81 -6.17
CA GLU A 52 14.27 7.70 -5.73
C GLU A 52 14.91 8.43 -6.94
N ALA A 53 15.14 7.72 -8.05
CA ALA A 53 15.65 8.31 -9.29
C ALA A 53 14.68 9.35 -9.87
N ALA A 54 13.38 9.03 -9.90
CA ALA A 54 12.34 9.96 -10.38
C ALA A 54 12.30 11.26 -9.56
N PHE A 55 12.38 11.17 -8.22
CA PHE A 55 12.45 12.35 -7.35
C PHE A 55 13.79 13.08 -7.41
N SER A 56 14.85 12.45 -7.90
CA SER A 56 16.17 13.07 -8.10
C SER A 56 16.21 13.89 -9.40
N GLN A 57 15.31 13.64 -10.33
CA GLN A 57 15.15 14.45 -11.53
C GLN A 57 14.42 15.73 -11.12
N GLY A 58 15.04 16.88 -11.32
CA GLY A 58 14.30 18.14 -11.29
C GLY A 58 13.22 18.13 -12.38
N LEU A 59 12.17 18.92 -12.21
CA LEU A 59 11.16 19.13 -13.26
C LEU A 59 11.64 20.27 -14.19
N PRO A 60 12.44 19.97 -15.25
CA PRO A 60 12.98 21.00 -16.11
C PRO A 60 11.84 21.81 -16.76
N ASN A 61 12.06 23.10 -16.93
CA ASN A 61 11.07 24.04 -17.48
C ASN A 61 9.81 24.27 -16.63
N THR A 62 9.87 23.98 -15.33
CA THR A 62 8.80 24.32 -14.38
C THR A 62 9.36 25.21 -13.26
N PRO A 63 8.49 25.92 -12.50
CA PRO A 63 8.92 26.63 -11.29
C PRO A 63 9.61 25.74 -10.25
N MET A 64 9.45 24.42 -10.37
CA MET A 64 10.05 23.40 -9.49
C MET A 64 11.37 22.83 -10.01
N ALA A 65 11.95 23.41 -11.08
CA ALA A 65 13.20 22.92 -11.70
C ALA A 65 14.39 22.84 -10.70
N HIS A 66 14.33 23.59 -9.61
CA HIS A 66 15.36 23.61 -8.57
C HIS A 66 14.88 23.07 -7.21
N SER A 67 13.65 22.54 -7.13
CA SER A 67 13.15 21.93 -5.89
C SER A 67 13.85 20.59 -5.67
N GLN A 68 14.52 20.46 -4.53
CA GLN A 68 15.12 19.20 -4.11
C GLN A 68 14.10 18.43 -3.27
N CYS A 69 13.43 17.45 -3.87
CA CYS A 69 12.61 16.49 -3.12
C CYS A 69 13.52 15.38 -2.61
N ARG A 70 13.70 15.30 -1.31
CA ARG A 70 14.44 14.19 -0.69
C ARG A 70 13.47 13.11 -0.25
N VAL A 71 13.73 11.89 -0.70
CA VAL A 71 12.96 10.70 -0.32
C VAL A 71 13.75 9.93 0.73
N VAL A 72 13.07 9.40 1.73
CA VAL A 72 13.65 8.54 2.75
C VAL A 72 12.77 7.29 2.91
N SER A 73 13.39 6.14 2.93
CA SER A 73 12.76 4.86 3.25
C SER A 73 13.42 4.22 4.46
N GLY A 74 12.68 3.37 5.18
CA GLY A 74 13.19 2.72 6.38
C GLY A 74 12.24 1.66 6.93
N ASN A 75 12.60 1.09 8.07
CA ASN A 75 11.85 0.06 8.77
C ASN A 75 10.75 0.64 9.70
N PHE A 76 9.94 1.53 9.16
CA PHE A 76 8.90 2.24 9.91
C PHE A 76 7.70 1.35 10.27
N VAL A 77 7.56 0.18 9.65
CA VAL A 77 6.40 -0.70 9.82
C VAL A 77 6.81 -2.00 10.47
N ILE A 78 6.26 -2.25 11.65
CA ILE A 78 6.34 -3.55 12.32
C ILE A 78 5.21 -4.41 11.81
N ALA A 79 5.55 -5.59 11.30
CA ALA A 79 4.62 -6.57 10.79
C ALA A 79 4.47 -7.78 11.73
N ARG A 80 3.40 -8.51 11.53
CA ARG A 80 3.21 -9.87 12.05
C ARG A 80 2.69 -10.77 10.92
N PRO A 81 2.90 -12.08 11.00
CA PRO A 81 2.32 -13.00 10.03
C PRO A 81 0.79 -12.86 10.00
N LEU A 82 0.20 -13.02 8.81
CA LEU A 82 -1.24 -13.14 8.64
C LEU A 82 -1.74 -14.43 9.30
N GLY A 83 -0.93 -15.49 9.24
CA GLY A 83 -1.21 -16.78 9.86
C GLY A 83 -2.05 -17.69 8.97
N ILE A 84 -2.86 -18.55 9.62
CA ILE A 84 -3.74 -19.50 8.93
C ILE A 84 -5.15 -18.93 8.94
N ILE A 85 -5.75 -18.81 7.74
CA ILE A 85 -7.13 -18.37 7.55
C ILE A 85 -7.83 -19.42 6.67
N ASP A 86 -8.98 -19.90 7.08
CA ASP A 86 -9.79 -20.91 6.37
C ASP A 86 -8.97 -22.17 5.97
N GLY A 87 -8.03 -22.57 6.84
CA GLY A 87 -7.18 -23.73 6.63
C GLY A 87 -5.97 -23.49 5.70
N VAL A 88 -5.79 -22.28 5.18
CA VAL A 88 -4.64 -21.90 4.35
C VAL A 88 -3.60 -21.18 5.18
N ASP A 89 -2.36 -21.68 5.17
CA ASP A 89 -1.20 -21.01 5.77
C ASP A 89 -0.63 -19.99 4.79
N PHE A 90 -0.72 -18.71 5.14
CA PHE A 90 -0.23 -17.59 4.32
C PHE A 90 1.29 -17.36 4.41
N LYS A 91 2.00 -18.13 5.22
CA LYS A 91 3.47 -18.15 5.35
C LYS A 91 4.06 -16.76 5.64
N PHE A 92 4.78 -16.18 4.66
CA PHE A 92 5.41 -14.86 4.78
C PHE A 92 4.50 -13.69 4.35
N THR A 93 3.24 -13.92 4.12
CA THR A 93 2.26 -12.84 4.02
C THR A 93 1.99 -12.30 5.41
N GLY A 94 2.06 -11.00 5.57
CA GLY A 94 1.87 -10.33 6.84
C GLY A 94 0.78 -9.28 6.82
N VAL A 95 0.54 -8.75 8.00
CA VAL A 95 -0.31 -7.58 8.24
C VAL A 95 0.42 -6.58 9.11
N VAL A 96 0.04 -5.31 9.00
CA VAL A 96 0.61 -4.25 9.83
C VAL A 96 0.24 -4.49 11.30
N ARG A 97 1.25 -4.56 12.16
CA ARG A 97 1.07 -4.63 13.62
C ARG A 97 1.16 -3.25 14.26
N LYS A 98 2.13 -2.45 13.82
CA LYS A 98 2.38 -1.11 14.35
C LYS A 98 3.14 -0.29 13.31
N VAL A 99 2.80 0.99 13.23
CA VAL A 99 3.54 2.00 12.48
C VAL A 99 4.33 2.86 13.48
N ASP A 100 5.59 3.12 13.21
CA ASP A 100 6.41 4.07 13.98
C ASP A 100 6.12 5.50 13.50
N SER A 101 4.99 6.03 13.93
CA SER A 101 4.52 7.37 13.55
C SER A 101 5.48 8.47 13.99
N GLU A 102 6.16 8.31 15.14
CA GLU A 102 7.15 9.29 15.61
C GLU A 102 8.35 9.39 14.66
N ALA A 103 8.88 8.26 14.23
CA ALA A 103 10.00 8.24 13.29
C ALA A 103 9.57 8.87 11.95
N ILE A 104 8.39 8.52 11.44
CA ILE A 104 7.85 9.11 10.20
C ILE A 104 7.66 10.63 10.36
N HIS A 105 7.08 11.09 11.45
CA HIS A 105 6.90 12.53 11.68
C HIS A 105 8.23 13.29 11.70
N ARG A 106 9.28 12.75 12.32
CA ARG A 106 10.62 13.38 12.32
C ARG A 106 11.15 13.56 10.89
N GLU A 107 10.93 12.60 10.01
CA GLU A 107 11.35 12.71 8.61
C GLU A 107 10.51 13.76 7.84
N LEU A 108 9.20 13.74 8.05
CA LEU A 108 8.28 14.70 7.45
C LEU A 108 8.55 16.15 7.92
N ASP A 109 8.87 16.34 9.20
CA ASP A 109 9.26 17.64 9.78
C ASP A 109 10.59 18.14 9.23
N GLY A 110 11.46 17.22 8.86
CA GLY A 110 12.69 17.52 8.12
C GLY A 110 12.47 17.85 6.64
N GLY A 111 11.22 17.97 6.17
CA GLY A 111 10.87 18.30 4.78
C GLY A 111 11.10 17.16 3.79
N ARG A 112 11.20 15.91 4.26
CA ARG A 112 11.41 14.74 3.42
C ARG A 112 10.08 14.10 3.05
N ILE A 113 10.05 13.41 1.92
CA ILE A 113 8.99 12.50 1.53
C ILE A 113 9.33 11.13 2.12
N VAL A 114 8.41 10.52 2.87
CA VAL A 114 8.62 9.19 3.42
C VAL A 114 8.07 8.15 2.46
N LEU A 115 8.92 7.22 2.04
CA LEU A 115 8.57 6.14 1.12
C LEU A 115 8.42 4.84 1.91
N ILE A 116 7.23 4.24 1.85
CA ILE A 116 6.89 2.99 2.53
C ILE A 116 6.82 1.87 1.50
N SER A 117 7.65 0.85 1.71
CA SER A 117 7.69 -0.35 0.86
C SER A 117 6.64 -1.37 1.26
N PRO A 118 6.26 -2.30 0.36
CA PRO A 118 5.32 -3.40 0.67
C PRO A 118 5.93 -4.50 1.56
N LEU A 119 6.92 -4.14 2.35
CA LEU A 119 7.59 -5.03 3.31
C LEU A 119 7.48 -4.45 4.73
N GLY A 120 7.14 -5.32 5.66
CA GLY A 120 7.24 -5.02 7.09
C GLY A 120 8.13 -6.04 7.78
N PHE A 121 8.61 -5.69 8.96
CA PHE A 121 9.55 -6.53 9.69
C PHE A 121 8.99 -6.91 11.07
N SER A 122 9.20 -8.17 11.47
CA SER A 122 8.94 -8.56 12.86
C SER A 122 10.02 -8.00 13.80
N PRO A 123 9.75 -7.97 15.12
CA PRO A 123 10.80 -7.63 16.10
C PRO A 123 12.02 -8.56 16.07
N THR A 124 11.88 -9.76 15.52
CA THR A 124 12.94 -10.76 15.33
C THR A 124 13.68 -10.62 14.01
N GLY A 125 13.30 -9.63 13.16
CA GLY A 125 13.98 -9.33 11.91
C GLY A 125 13.47 -10.11 10.69
N GLU A 126 12.37 -10.85 10.82
CA GLU A 126 11.75 -11.51 9.67
C GLU A 126 10.99 -10.51 8.82
N ALA A 127 11.14 -10.63 7.50
CA ALA A 127 10.39 -9.80 6.55
C ALA A 127 9.07 -10.48 6.15
N PHE A 128 8.02 -9.67 6.04
CA PHE A 128 6.71 -10.08 5.58
C PHE A 128 6.26 -9.21 4.40
N ASN A 129 5.62 -9.88 3.42
CA ASN A 129 4.95 -9.21 2.31
C ASN A 129 3.61 -8.65 2.80
N LEU A 130 3.42 -7.35 2.65
CA LEU A 130 2.22 -6.63 3.06
C LEU A 130 1.50 -6.09 1.82
N THR A 131 0.18 -5.99 1.87
CA THR A 131 -0.57 -5.33 0.79
C THR A 131 -0.39 -3.81 0.88
N SER A 132 -0.27 -3.15 -0.26
CA SER A 132 -0.08 -1.69 -0.33
C SER A 132 -1.24 -0.93 0.29
N GLU A 133 -2.46 -1.43 0.13
CA GLU A 133 -3.69 -0.83 0.64
C GLU A 133 -3.77 -0.92 2.17
N ASP A 134 -3.44 -2.09 2.75
CA ASP A 134 -3.34 -2.25 4.21
C ASP A 134 -2.28 -1.32 4.80
N LEU A 135 -1.13 -1.23 4.14
CA LEU A 135 -0.06 -0.32 4.52
C LEU A 135 -0.52 1.14 4.46
N ALA A 136 -1.15 1.54 3.36
CA ALA A 136 -1.61 2.91 3.16
C ALA A 136 -2.65 3.31 4.22
N ALA A 137 -3.68 2.47 4.43
CA ALA A 137 -4.70 2.72 5.43
C ALA A 137 -4.13 2.76 6.86
N SER A 138 -3.24 1.81 7.20
CA SER A 138 -2.61 1.74 8.52
C SER A 138 -1.67 2.91 8.79
N ASN A 139 -0.88 3.34 7.80
CA ASN A 139 -0.01 4.51 7.94
C ASN A 139 -0.83 5.80 8.04
N ALA A 140 -1.85 5.97 7.18
CA ALA A 140 -2.71 7.14 7.20
C ALA A 140 -3.41 7.31 8.57
N GLY A 141 -3.95 6.22 9.12
CA GLY A 141 -4.57 6.23 10.44
C GLY A 141 -3.57 6.53 11.58
N ALA A 142 -2.41 5.86 11.57
CA ALA A 142 -1.39 6.08 12.61
C ALA A 142 -0.82 7.50 12.61
N LEU A 143 -0.75 8.14 11.44
CA LEU A 143 -0.27 9.51 11.27
C LEU A 143 -1.36 10.56 11.43
N LYS A 144 -2.63 10.15 11.56
CA LYS A 144 -3.81 11.04 11.53
C LYS A 144 -3.77 11.94 10.30
N ALA A 145 -3.60 11.31 9.14
CA ALA A 145 -3.48 12.01 7.88
C ALA A 145 -4.79 12.75 7.54
N ASP A 146 -4.69 13.96 7.02
CA ASP A 146 -5.85 14.73 6.55
C ASP A 146 -6.56 14.03 5.38
N LYS A 147 -5.76 13.34 4.55
CA LYS A 147 -6.25 12.62 3.36
C LYS A 147 -5.46 11.35 3.11
N LEU A 148 -6.15 10.32 2.65
CA LEU A 148 -5.57 9.16 1.96
C LEU A 148 -5.99 9.22 0.49
N ILE A 149 -5.04 9.02 -0.42
CA ILE A 149 -5.31 8.92 -1.85
C ILE A 149 -4.87 7.54 -2.31
N LEU A 150 -5.80 6.74 -2.78
CA LEU A 150 -5.56 5.44 -3.42
C LEU A 150 -5.55 5.67 -4.92
N LEU A 151 -4.36 5.50 -5.53
CA LEU A 151 -4.21 5.57 -6.98
C LEU A 151 -4.48 4.19 -7.56
N THR A 152 -5.49 4.11 -8.40
CA THR A 152 -5.92 2.87 -9.06
C THR A 152 -5.71 2.97 -10.58
N ASN A 153 -5.98 1.91 -11.31
CA ASN A 153 -5.96 1.89 -12.78
C ASN A 153 -7.35 2.15 -13.40
N VAL A 154 -8.32 2.55 -12.58
CA VAL A 154 -9.68 2.91 -12.98
C VAL A 154 -10.02 4.33 -12.51
N ASP A 155 -11.00 4.97 -13.14
CA ASP A 155 -11.37 6.37 -12.86
C ASP A 155 -12.09 6.59 -11.51
N GLY A 156 -12.15 5.58 -10.65
CA GLY A 156 -12.84 5.58 -9.37
C GLY A 156 -13.86 4.45 -9.24
N VAL A 157 -14.56 4.40 -8.11
CA VAL A 157 -15.58 3.39 -7.83
C VAL A 157 -16.75 3.51 -8.81
N ARG A 158 -17.15 2.39 -9.43
CA ARG A 158 -18.23 2.36 -10.42
C ARG A 158 -19.43 1.60 -9.89
N ARG A 159 -20.61 2.19 -10.12
CA ARG A 159 -21.90 1.53 -9.91
C ARG A 159 -22.69 1.58 -11.23
N PHE A 160 -23.07 0.41 -11.78
CA PHE A 160 -23.78 0.32 -13.06
C PHE A 160 -23.11 1.13 -14.19
N ASP A 161 -21.80 0.99 -14.35
CA ASP A 161 -20.94 1.70 -15.33
C ASP A 161 -20.81 3.23 -15.12
N GLU A 162 -21.42 3.81 -14.10
CA GLU A 162 -21.24 5.22 -13.75
C GLU A 162 -20.24 5.38 -12.60
N VAL A 163 -19.33 6.33 -12.75
CA VAL A 163 -18.36 6.68 -11.68
C VAL A 163 -19.09 7.40 -10.56
N VAL A 164 -18.96 6.88 -9.35
CA VAL A 164 -19.54 7.51 -8.16
C VAL A 164 -18.55 8.54 -7.62
N THR A 165 -18.92 9.80 -7.66
CA THR A 165 -18.05 10.92 -7.32
C THR A 165 -17.91 11.15 -5.82
N GLU A 166 -18.88 10.72 -5.02
CA GLU A 166 -18.90 10.92 -3.57
C GLU A 166 -19.70 9.80 -2.91
N LEU A 167 -19.15 9.24 -1.84
CA LEU A 167 -19.75 8.18 -1.03
C LEU A 167 -19.62 8.51 0.45
N THR A 168 -20.67 8.27 1.21
CA THR A 168 -20.56 8.21 2.66
C THR A 168 -19.99 6.85 3.10
N ALA A 169 -19.50 6.76 4.34
CA ALA A 169 -19.05 5.48 4.89
C ALA A 169 -20.20 4.44 4.98
N GLU A 170 -21.45 4.90 5.11
CA GLU A 170 -22.62 4.04 5.13
C GLU A 170 -22.91 3.49 3.74
N ASP A 171 -22.89 4.34 2.70
CA ASP A 171 -23.06 3.92 1.30
C ASP A 171 -21.97 2.92 0.89
N ALA A 172 -20.73 3.18 1.29
CA ALA A 172 -19.61 2.28 1.00
C ALA A 172 -19.81 0.88 1.63
N ARG A 173 -20.33 0.81 2.88
CA ARG A 173 -20.66 -0.47 3.51
C ARG A 173 -21.81 -1.19 2.81
N GLU A 174 -22.85 -0.46 2.37
CA GLU A 174 -23.94 -1.02 1.57
C GLU A 174 -23.41 -1.59 0.25
N PHE A 175 -22.55 -0.85 -0.47
CA PHE A 175 -21.96 -1.30 -1.72
C PHE A 175 -21.17 -2.60 -1.57
N ILE A 176 -20.42 -2.75 -0.47
CA ILE A 176 -19.66 -3.96 -0.16
C ILE A 176 -20.61 -5.12 0.19
N ASN A 177 -21.59 -4.90 1.08
CA ASN A 177 -22.46 -5.95 1.60
C ASN A 177 -23.38 -6.50 0.52
N ASP A 178 -23.93 -5.64 -0.32
CA ASP A 178 -24.88 -5.98 -1.36
C ASP A 178 -24.20 -6.31 -2.70
N LYS A 179 -22.85 -6.26 -2.74
CA LYS A 179 -22.02 -6.50 -3.94
C LYS A 179 -22.49 -5.66 -5.14
N LEU A 180 -22.70 -4.37 -4.89
CA LEU A 180 -23.20 -3.43 -5.91
C LEU A 180 -22.07 -2.91 -6.83
N VAL A 181 -20.83 -3.27 -6.54
CA VAL A 181 -19.60 -2.91 -7.25
C VAL A 181 -18.77 -4.16 -7.46
N ASP A 182 -17.74 -4.10 -8.30
CA ASP A 182 -16.87 -5.24 -8.57
C ASP A 182 -15.93 -5.59 -7.39
N GLU A 183 -15.20 -6.71 -7.53
CA GLU A 183 -14.32 -7.18 -6.45
C GLU A 183 -13.15 -6.24 -6.15
N GLU A 184 -12.63 -5.53 -7.16
CA GLU A 184 -11.54 -4.56 -7.00
C GLU A 184 -12.03 -3.33 -6.23
N ASP A 185 -13.22 -2.84 -6.56
CA ASP A 185 -13.85 -1.73 -5.85
C ASP A 185 -14.23 -2.11 -4.41
N ILE A 186 -14.76 -3.34 -4.18
CA ILE A 186 -14.99 -3.86 -2.82
C ILE A 186 -13.69 -3.83 -2.00
N TYR A 187 -12.59 -4.25 -2.62
CA TYR A 187 -11.28 -4.27 -1.98
C TYR A 187 -10.82 -2.84 -1.61
N ASN A 188 -10.87 -1.91 -2.56
CA ASN A 188 -10.51 -0.51 -2.35
C ASN A 188 -11.38 0.17 -1.28
N LEU A 189 -12.70 -0.04 -1.34
CA LEU A 189 -13.65 0.49 -0.35
C LEU A 189 -13.40 -0.07 1.05
N THR A 190 -13.04 -1.35 1.17
CA THR A 190 -12.71 -1.97 2.46
C THR A 190 -11.54 -1.26 3.14
N PHE A 191 -10.47 -0.95 2.41
CA PHE A 191 -9.33 -0.23 2.97
C PHE A 191 -9.61 1.26 3.17
N ALA A 192 -10.44 1.86 2.33
CA ALA A 192 -10.92 3.22 2.54
C ALA A 192 -11.71 3.34 3.86
N LEU A 193 -12.64 2.43 4.12
CA LEU A 193 -13.38 2.37 5.37
C LEU A 193 -12.45 2.15 6.58
N LYS A 194 -11.48 1.25 6.45
CA LYS A 194 -10.47 1.03 7.48
C LYS A 194 -9.71 2.32 7.83
N ALA A 195 -9.32 3.10 6.84
CA ALA A 195 -8.63 4.38 7.05
C ALA A 195 -9.53 5.39 7.78
N LEU A 196 -10.81 5.52 7.37
CA LEU A 196 -11.78 6.39 8.02
C LEU A 196 -12.02 5.99 9.48
N GLU A 197 -12.15 4.69 9.77
CA GLU A 197 -12.30 4.16 11.15
C GLU A 197 -11.09 4.47 12.04
N HIS A 198 -9.91 4.64 11.45
CA HIS A 198 -8.69 5.05 12.15
C HIS A 198 -8.49 6.57 12.22
N GLY A 199 -9.49 7.35 11.81
CA GLY A 199 -9.53 8.81 11.99
C GLY A 199 -8.97 9.63 10.82
N VAL A 200 -8.80 9.04 9.64
CA VAL A 200 -8.54 9.80 8.41
C VAL A 200 -9.83 10.53 8.02
N GLU A 201 -9.76 11.82 7.72
CA GLU A 201 -10.95 12.61 7.43
C GLU A 201 -11.56 12.29 6.06
N ARG A 202 -10.73 12.02 5.06
CA ARG A 202 -11.16 11.77 3.67
C ARG A 202 -10.27 10.74 2.98
N VAL A 203 -10.91 9.89 2.17
CA VAL A 203 -10.22 8.98 1.28
C VAL A 203 -10.66 9.28 -0.15
N HIS A 204 -9.71 9.37 -1.07
CA HIS A 204 -9.94 9.51 -2.49
C HIS A 204 -9.47 8.24 -3.19
N ILE A 205 -10.31 7.69 -4.05
CA ILE A 205 -9.99 6.56 -4.95
C ILE A 205 -9.99 7.16 -6.36
N VAL A 206 -8.85 7.17 -7.02
CA VAL A 206 -8.61 7.83 -8.32
C VAL A 206 -7.67 7.01 -9.20
#